data_d71ddf3e8c1f3708b00cfa3cd471b53f
#
_entry.id   d71ddf3e8c1f3708b00cfa3cd471b53f
#
_cell.length_a   1.000
_cell.length_b   1.000
_cell.length_c   1.000
_cell.angle_alpha   90.00
_cell.angle_beta   90.00
_cell.angle_gamma   90.00
#
_symmetry.space_group_name_H-M   'P 1'
#
loop_
_entity.id
_entity.type
_entity.pdbx_description
1 polymer ?
#
loop_
_entity_poly.entity_id
_entity_poly.type
_entity_poly.pdbx_seq_one_letter_code
_entity_poly.pdbx_strand_id
1 'polypeptide(L)' 'MTELLTVAETAALLKTTKQQIRKMIAQQLIPALKIGREWRISKVYLEAFLQNEMG' A
#
# COMPACT_ATOMS: atom_id res chain seq x y z
N MET A 1 -3.04 17.54 -2.10
CA MET A 1 -1.86 16.69 -2.05
C MET A 1 -2.24 15.29 -1.62
N THR A 2 -1.63 14.30 -2.24
CA THR A 2 -1.91 12.91 -1.91
C THR A 2 -1.17 12.51 -0.66
N GLU A 3 -1.88 11.91 0.28
CA GLU A 3 -1.25 11.38 1.48
C GLU A 3 -0.51 10.10 1.14
N LEU A 4 0.72 9.96 1.65
CA LEU A 4 1.52 8.77 1.45
C LEU A 4 1.57 7.98 2.74
N LEU A 5 1.31 6.70 2.63
CA LEU A 5 1.30 5.79 3.77
C LEU A 5 2.59 4.97 3.81
N THR A 6 3.05 4.67 5.01
CA THR A 6 4.15 3.73 5.18
C THR A 6 3.62 2.31 5.02
N VAL A 7 4.55 1.35 4.89
CA VAL A 7 4.18 -0.06 4.85
C VAL A 7 3.44 -0.44 6.13
N ALA A 8 3.92 0.06 7.28
CA ALA A 8 3.28 -0.24 8.57
C ALA A 8 1.86 0.31 8.62
N GLU A 9 1.68 1.55 8.16
CA GLU A 9 0.35 2.17 8.15
C GLU A 9 -0.59 1.42 7.21
N THR A 10 -0.09 1.01 6.06
CA THR A 10 -0.88 0.25 5.10
C THR A 10 -1.27 -1.11 5.68
N ALA A 11 -0.33 -1.78 6.34
CA ALA A 11 -0.60 -3.07 6.98
C ALA A 11 -1.68 -2.94 8.05
N ALA A 12 -1.61 -1.90 8.87
CA ALA A 12 -2.60 -1.67 9.89
C ALA A 12 -3.98 -1.40 9.28
N LEU A 13 -4.01 -0.60 8.22
CA LEU A 13 -5.25 -0.25 7.55
C LEU A 13 -5.93 -1.48 6.95
N LEU A 14 -5.14 -2.37 6.36
CA LEU A 14 -5.66 -3.59 5.74
C LEU A 14 -5.72 -4.76 6.71
N LYS A 15 -5.32 -4.54 7.97
CA LYS A 15 -5.35 -5.54 9.03
C LYS A 15 -4.53 -6.77 8.66
N THR A 16 -3.32 -6.52 8.19
CA THR A 16 -2.40 -7.58 7.80
C THR A 16 -0.99 -7.22 8.29
N THR A 17 0.02 -7.95 7.82
CA THR A 17 1.39 -7.74 8.26
C THR A 17 2.17 -6.89 7.27
N LYS A 18 3.25 -6.27 7.76
CA LYS A 18 4.16 -5.52 6.89
C LYS A 18 4.77 -6.43 5.83
N GLN A 19 5.08 -7.65 6.21
CA GLN A 19 5.66 -8.62 5.29
C GLN A 19 4.70 -8.92 4.14
N GLN A 20 3.42 -9.06 4.45
CA GLN A 20 2.41 -9.29 3.43
C GLN A 20 2.30 -8.09 2.48
N ILE A 21 2.36 -6.88 3.02
CA ILE A 21 2.31 -5.67 2.19
C ILE A 21 3.51 -5.62 1.24
N ARG A 22 4.72 -5.93 1.75
CA ARG A 22 5.91 -5.94 0.92
C ARG A 22 5.79 -6.97 -0.21
N LYS A 23 5.21 -8.11 0.10
CA LYS A 23 5.00 -9.15 -0.90
C LYS A 23 4.03 -8.66 -1.99
N MET A 24 2.96 -7.99 -1.58
CA MET A 24 1.99 -7.47 -2.53
C MET A 24 2.60 -6.39 -3.42
N ILE A 25 3.47 -5.56 -2.86
CA ILE A 25 4.19 -4.56 -3.65
C ILE A 25 5.11 -5.23 -4.66
N ALA A 26 5.83 -6.25 -4.23
CA ALA A 26 6.75 -6.98 -5.11
C ALA A 26 6.00 -7.67 -6.25
N GLN A 27 4.77 -8.11 -6.01
CA GLN A 27 3.93 -8.72 -7.02
C GLN A 27 3.16 -7.69 -7.84
N GLN A 28 3.41 -6.40 -7.57
CA GLN A 28 2.75 -5.29 -8.27
C GLN A 28 1.24 -5.29 -8.12
N LEU A 29 0.76 -5.81 -7.00
CA LEU A 29 -0.67 -5.80 -6.69
C LEU A 29 -1.11 -4.47 -6.10
N ILE A 30 -0.18 -3.77 -5.42
CA ILE A 30 -0.44 -2.46 -4.85
C ILE A 30 0.54 -1.47 -5.45
N PRO A 31 0.07 -0.33 -5.96
CA PRO A 31 0.98 0.70 -6.47
C PRO A 31 1.75 1.33 -5.30
N ALA A 32 3.06 1.44 -5.45
CA ALA A 32 3.91 1.99 -4.42
C ALA A 32 5.10 2.70 -5.02
N LEU A 33 5.63 3.66 -4.29
CA LEU A 33 6.82 4.41 -4.67
C LEU A 33 7.93 4.09 -3.70
N LYS A 34 9.13 3.89 -4.22
CA LYS A 34 10.30 3.70 -3.37
C LYS A 34 10.97 5.05 -3.17
N ILE A 35 10.96 5.53 -1.94
CA ILE A 35 11.57 6.81 -1.58
C ILE A 35 12.70 6.49 -0.62
N GLY A 36 13.95 6.69 -1.11
CA GLY A 36 15.10 6.25 -0.34
C GLY A 36 15.10 4.75 -0.21
N ARG A 37 15.03 4.26 1.03
CA ARG A 37 15.03 2.82 1.30
C ARG A 37 13.67 2.31 1.72
N GLU A 38 12.66 3.17 1.65
CA GLU A 38 11.34 2.79 2.17
C GLU A 38 10.29 2.92 1.10
N TRP A 39 9.31 2.03 1.16
CA TRP A 39 8.15 2.09 0.29
C TRP A 39 7.12 3.04 0.85
N ARG A 40 6.45 3.75 -0.06
CA ARG A 40 5.31 4.61 0.29
C ARG A 40 4.16 4.28 -0.62
N ILE A 41 2.97 4.21 -0.06
CA ILE A 41 1.77 3.85 -0.81
C ILE A 41 0.82 5.05 -0.81
N SER A 42 0.35 5.45 -2.00
CA SER A 42 -0.61 6.53 -2.10
C SER A 42 -1.95 6.09 -1.53
N LYS A 43 -2.46 6.85 -0.56
CA LYS A 43 -3.74 6.54 0.06
C LYS A 43 -4.87 6.53 -0.96
N VAL A 44 -4.85 7.48 -1.89
CA VAL A 44 -5.89 7.56 -2.92
C VAL A 44 -5.90 6.32 -3.79
N TYR A 45 -4.71 5.89 -4.23
CA TYR A 45 -4.63 4.69 -5.06
C TYR A 45 -4.98 3.44 -4.28
N LEU A 46 -4.61 3.40 -3.00
CA LEU A 46 -4.96 2.25 -2.16
C LEU A 46 -6.47 2.14 -2.00
N GLU A 47 -7.13 3.25 -1.78
CA GLU A 47 -8.58 3.25 -1.65
C GLU A 47 -9.26 2.80 -2.94
N ALA A 48 -8.74 3.24 -4.08
CA ALA A 48 -9.27 2.82 -5.37
C ALA A 48 -9.06 1.32 -5.58
N PHE A 49 -7.88 0.82 -5.20
CA PHE A 49 -7.58 -0.61 -5.29
C PHE A 49 -8.57 -1.43 -4.47
N LEU A 50 -8.83 -0.99 -3.24
CA LEU A 50 -9.75 -1.71 -2.36
C LEU A 50 -11.17 -1.70 -2.92
N GLN A 51 -11.60 -0.59 -3.48
CA GLN A 51 -12.94 -0.51 -4.07
C GLN A 51 -13.08 -1.47 -5.26
N ASN A 52 -12.05 -1.55 -6.09
CA ASN A 52 -12.09 -2.44 -7.24
C ASN A 52 -12.13 -3.90 -6.82
N GLU A 53 -11.39 -4.25 -5.75
CA GLU A 53 -11.34 -5.63 -5.29
C GLU A 53 -12.59 -6.04 -4.53
N MET A 54 -13.24 -5.09 -3.87
CA MET A 54 -14.40 -5.37 -3.03
C MET A 54 -15.73 -5.08 -3.71
N GLY A 55 -15.67 -4.30 -4.75
CA GLY A 55 -16.86 -3.89 -5.45
C GLY A 55 -17.15 -4.76 -6.62
#